data_75704b1bc0e4d32d2f3345d043483cce
#
_entry.id   75704b1bc0e4d32d2f3345d043483cce
#
_cell.length_a   1.000
_cell.length_b   1.000
_cell.length_c   1.000
_cell.angle_alpha   90.00
_cell.angle_beta   90.00
_cell.angle_gamma   90.00
#
_symmetry.space_group_name_H-M   'P 1'
#
loop_
_entity.id
_entity.type
_entity.pdbx_description
1 polymer ?
#
loop_
_entity_poly.entity_id
_entity_poly.type
_entity_poly.pdbx_seq_one_letter_code
_entity_poly.pdbx_strand_id
1 'polypeptide(L)'
;MTVLVTGVTGKTGRRVVESLVSRGVGVRTLVRDIERAKMATLGMAVELALGDFNDQGSIASAAAGCDGMYLVISDGKNQVRQEVDTARTAVESGVKHIVKLSSSDAELRRSYWAVAHHDIELAIAQMDVGYSFVRPNYFMEGFLDLFKVGDSGDVTLEVPAGDGVIGAIDTYDIGEASAALLASGEPLNSHALITGTENISMKRVAAAFSAVAGVEISYVDINAGTYRAELEVQDSASAGDISDIYEEVRSGTAEMISKDVELITGTPARSIEQFAEANKNAIIQAIASASAAHDAT
;
A
#
# COMPACT_ATOMS: atom_id res chain seq x y z
N MET A 1 17.84 10.38 -15.69
CA MET A 1 17.51 9.28 -14.80
C MET A 1 16.16 8.71 -15.18
N THR A 2 16.09 7.40 -15.33
CA THR A 2 14.84 6.67 -15.63
C THR A 2 14.62 5.61 -14.55
N VAL A 3 13.38 5.48 -14.07
CA VAL A 3 12.99 4.51 -13.04
C VAL A 3 12.01 3.50 -13.63
N LEU A 4 12.29 2.21 -13.42
CA LEU A 4 11.34 1.15 -13.69
C LEU A 4 10.36 1.03 -12.52
N VAL A 5 9.06 1.10 -12.80
CA VAL A 5 8.01 0.94 -11.79
C VAL A 5 7.19 -0.31 -12.06
N THR A 6 7.06 -1.18 -11.08
CA THR A 6 6.10 -2.29 -11.12
C THR A 6 4.83 -1.93 -10.38
N GLY A 7 3.74 -2.63 -10.64
CA GLY A 7 2.47 -2.45 -9.91
C GLY A 7 1.73 -1.13 -10.15
N VAL A 8 1.93 -0.46 -11.30
CA VAL A 8 1.30 0.84 -11.63
C VAL A 8 -0.23 0.82 -11.60
N THR A 9 -0.86 -0.33 -11.77
CA THR A 9 -2.33 -0.47 -11.68
C THR A 9 -2.83 -0.67 -10.25
N GLY A 10 -1.92 -0.75 -9.28
CA GLY A 10 -2.22 -0.87 -7.86
C GLY A 10 -2.23 0.48 -7.12
N LYS A 11 -2.60 0.45 -5.83
CA LYS A 11 -2.76 1.65 -4.97
C LYS A 11 -1.43 2.43 -4.85
N THR A 12 -0.32 1.78 -4.54
CA THR A 12 0.97 2.44 -4.29
C THR A 12 1.77 2.72 -5.55
N GLY A 13 1.86 1.77 -6.49
CA GLY A 13 2.65 1.94 -7.72
C GLY A 13 2.19 3.13 -8.55
N ARG A 14 0.86 3.38 -8.62
CA ARG A 14 0.31 4.56 -9.28
C ARG A 14 0.78 5.85 -8.60
N ARG A 15 0.76 5.93 -7.27
CA ARG A 15 1.22 7.11 -6.50
C ARG A 15 2.71 7.39 -6.71
N VAL A 16 3.52 6.33 -6.77
CA VAL A 16 4.95 6.46 -7.10
C VAL A 16 5.14 7.05 -8.49
N VAL A 17 4.40 6.58 -9.50
CA VAL A 17 4.45 7.14 -10.87
C VAL A 17 4.04 8.61 -10.88
N GLU A 18 2.91 8.96 -10.25
CA GLU A 18 2.43 10.34 -10.13
C GLU A 18 3.52 11.26 -9.55
N SER A 19 4.15 10.84 -8.45
CA SER A 19 5.18 11.61 -7.78
C SER A 19 6.50 11.69 -8.58
N LEU A 20 6.96 10.60 -9.21
CA LEU A 20 8.15 10.61 -10.06
C LEU A 20 7.99 11.53 -11.26
N VAL A 21 6.84 11.46 -11.95
CA VAL A 21 6.52 12.32 -13.09
C VAL A 21 6.49 13.80 -12.69
N SER A 22 5.87 14.12 -11.55
CA SER A 22 5.83 15.50 -11.03
C SER A 22 7.23 16.06 -10.71
N ARG A 23 8.19 15.18 -10.36
CA ARG A 23 9.60 15.51 -10.10
C ARG A 23 10.45 15.56 -11.37
N GLY A 24 9.86 15.34 -12.56
CA GLY A 24 10.58 15.32 -13.84
C GLY A 24 11.49 14.09 -14.03
N VAL A 25 11.26 13.03 -13.28
CA VAL A 25 11.97 11.76 -13.45
C VAL A 25 11.32 10.95 -14.57
N GLY A 26 12.14 10.38 -15.47
CA GLY A 26 11.65 9.49 -16.51
C GLY A 26 11.10 8.20 -15.89
N VAL A 27 9.92 7.77 -16.31
CA VAL A 27 9.24 6.59 -15.76
C VAL A 27 8.97 5.58 -16.86
N ARG A 28 9.40 4.35 -16.64
CA ARG A 28 8.97 3.16 -17.40
C ARG A 28 8.20 2.23 -16.47
N THR A 29 7.07 1.67 -16.94
CA THR A 29 6.27 0.75 -16.14
C THR A 29 6.23 -0.64 -16.78
N LEU A 30 6.52 -1.69 -15.98
CA LEU A 30 6.33 -3.07 -16.38
C LEU A 30 4.87 -3.47 -16.18
N VAL A 31 4.19 -3.87 -17.26
CA VAL A 31 2.75 -4.15 -17.24
C VAL A 31 2.39 -5.39 -18.05
N ARG A 32 1.41 -6.15 -17.60
CA ARG A 32 0.86 -7.31 -18.31
C ARG A 32 -0.27 -6.93 -19.28
N ASP A 33 -0.94 -5.82 -19.00
CA ASP A 33 -2.09 -5.30 -19.77
C ASP A 33 -1.85 -3.81 -20.06
N ILE A 34 -1.54 -3.54 -21.33
CA ILE A 34 -1.27 -2.17 -21.81
C ILE A 34 -2.50 -1.27 -21.70
N GLU A 35 -3.70 -1.78 -22.02
CA GLU A 35 -4.90 -0.93 -22.00
C GLU A 35 -5.28 -0.54 -20.57
N ARG A 36 -5.21 -1.47 -19.64
CA ARG A 36 -5.40 -1.17 -18.22
C ARG A 36 -4.34 -0.21 -17.68
N ALA A 37 -3.09 -0.36 -18.12
CA ALA A 37 -2.02 0.56 -17.73
C ALA A 37 -2.22 1.96 -18.29
N LYS A 38 -2.63 2.12 -19.56
CA LYS A 38 -2.98 3.42 -20.15
C LYS A 38 -4.07 4.14 -19.35
N MET A 39 -5.08 3.41 -18.89
CA MET A 39 -6.13 3.99 -18.04
C MET A 39 -5.59 4.44 -16.68
N ALA A 40 -4.71 3.63 -16.06
CA ALA A 40 -4.11 3.96 -14.77
C ALA A 40 -3.14 5.15 -14.84
N THR A 41 -2.50 5.38 -16.00
CA THR A 41 -1.50 6.44 -16.24
C THR A 41 -2.01 7.55 -17.15
N LEU A 42 -3.33 7.68 -17.28
CA LEU A 42 -3.93 8.68 -18.18
C LEU A 42 -3.43 10.09 -17.86
N GLY A 43 -2.88 10.78 -18.87
CA GLY A 43 -2.34 12.12 -18.73
C GLY A 43 -0.91 12.17 -18.16
N MET A 44 -0.26 11.05 -17.86
CA MET A 44 1.12 10.99 -17.37
C MET A 44 2.10 10.68 -18.50
N ALA A 45 3.29 11.27 -18.46
CA ALA A 45 4.37 10.98 -19.38
C ALA A 45 5.14 9.74 -18.93
N VAL A 46 4.67 8.54 -19.31
CA VAL A 46 5.26 7.26 -18.93
C VAL A 46 5.49 6.37 -20.13
N GLU A 47 6.55 5.58 -20.11
CA GLU A 47 6.82 4.50 -21.06
C GLU A 47 6.19 3.21 -20.54
N LEU A 48 5.40 2.50 -21.37
CA LEU A 48 4.80 1.23 -21.03
C LEU A 48 5.62 0.09 -21.64
N ALA A 49 6.16 -0.80 -20.80
CA ALA A 49 6.85 -2.01 -21.21
C ALA A 49 5.98 -3.23 -20.92
N LEU A 50 5.61 -3.97 -21.98
CA LEU A 50 4.86 -5.21 -21.82
C LEU A 50 5.77 -6.30 -21.28
N GLY A 51 5.34 -6.99 -20.22
CA GLY A 51 6.11 -8.10 -19.64
C GLY A 51 5.37 -8.80 -18.50
N ASP A 52 5.96 -9.89 -18.05
CA ASP A 52 5.42 -10.72 -16.96
C ASP A 52 6.54 -11.09 -15.98
N PHE A 53 6.22 -11.16 -14.68
CA PHE A 53 7.17 -11.51 -13.63
C PHE A 53 7.70 -12.95 -13.71
N ASN A 54 7.13 -13.80 -14.55
CA ASN A 54 7.64 -15.13 -14.85
C ASN A 54 8.52 -15.17 -16.12
N ASP A 55 8.64 -14.05 -16.84
CA ASP A 55 9.47 -13.90 -18.04
C ASP A 55 10.64 -12.94 -17.77
N GLN A 56 11.79 -13.51 -17.39
CA GLN A 56 13.01 -12.75 -17.10
C GLN A 56 13.51 -11.96 -18.30
N GLY A 57 13.25 -12.40 -19.52
CA GLY A 57 13.61 -11.68 -20.75
C GLY A 57 12.83 -10.38 -20.89
N SER A 58 11.54 -10.39 -20.56
CA SER A 58 10.72 -9.19 -20.56
C SER A 58 11.12 -8.21 -19.44
N ILE A 59 11.50 -8.72 -18.27
CA ILE A 59 12.00 -7.90 -17.15
C ILE A 59 13.33 -7.24 -17.54
N ALA A 60 14.29 -8.02 -18.10
CA ALA A 60 15.58 -7.48 -18.55
C ALA A 60 15.40 -6.37 -19.59
N SER A 61 14.50 -6.58 -20.55
CA SER A 61 14.18 -5.58 -21.57
C SER A 61 13.59 -4.30 -20.98
N ALA A 62 12.69 -4.44 -19.99
CA ALA A 62 12.07 -3.30 -19.31
C ALA A 62 13.08 -2.56 -18.40
N ALA A 63 14.01 -3.27 -17.77
CA ALA A 63 15.01 -2.69 -16.87
C ALA A 63 16.18 -2.03 -17.62
N ALA A 64 16.43 -2.40 -18.87
CA ALA A 64 17.55 -1.90 -19.65
C ALA A 64 17.55 -0.36 -19.74
N GLY A 65 18.63 0.29 -19.27
CA GLY A 65 18.77 1.74 -19.24
C GLY A 65 18.01 2.45 -18.12
N CYS A 66 17.41 1.71 -17.18
CA CYS A 66 16.86 2.28 -15.96
C CYS A 66 17.93 2.39 -14.87
N ASP A 67 17.95 3.50 -14.14
CA ASP A 67 18.89 3.76 -13.04
C ASP A 67 18.37 3.20 -11.70
N GLY A 68 17.04 3.22 -11.51
CA GLY A 68 16.36 2.78 -10.30
C GLY A 68 15.13 1.94 -10.60
N MET A 69 14.62 1.27 -9.56
CA MET A 69 13.42 0.44 -9.64
C MET A 69 12.54 0.62 -8.40
N TYR A 70 11.24 0.82 -8.62
CA TYR A 70 10.23 0.60 -7.58
C TYR A 70 9.67 -0.81 -7.75
N LEU A 71 9.81 -1.62 -6.70
CA LEU A 71 9.42 -3.03 -6.71
C LEU A 71 8.23 -3.28 -5.80
N VAL A 72 7.12 -3.71 -6.40
CA VAL A 72 5.94 -4.24 -5.72
C VAL A 72 5.25 -5.26 -6.62
N ILE A 73 4.93 -6.41 -6.06
CA ILE A 73 4.11 -7.45 -6.71
C ILE A 73 2.97 -7.78 -5.77
N SER A 74 1.82 -8.17 -6.30
CA SER A 74 0.68 -8.59 -5.48
C SER A 74 1.06 -9.79 -4.60
N ASP A 75 0.54 -9.81 -3.38
CA ASP A 75 0.68 -10.92 -2.45
C ASP A 75 0.25 -12.24 -3.08
N GLY A 76 0.89 -13.31 -2.66
CA GLY A 76 0.58 -14.63 -3.15
C GLY A 76 1.74 -15.62 -3.08
N LYS A 77 1.45 -16.89 -3.32
CA LYS A 77 2.40 -18.03 -3.19
C LYS A 77 3.70 -17.89 -3.97
N ASN A 78 3.72 -17.08 -5.02
CA ASN A 78 4.89 -16.85 -5.87
C ASN A 78 5.60 -15.53 -5.59
N GLN A 79 5.10 -14.70 -4.68
CA GLN A 79 5.60 -13.33 -4.44
C GLN A 79 7.10 -13.30 -4.19
N VAL A 80 7.59 -14.08 -3.20
CA VAL A 80 9.02 -14.10 -2.86
C VAL A 80 9.88 -14.41 -4.09
N ARG A 81 9.57 -15.48 -4.82
CA ARG A 81 10.30 -15.87 -6.01
C ARG A 81 10.25 -14.77 -7.08
N GLN A 82 9.05 -14.27 -7.39
CA GLN A 82 8.86 -13.26 -8.43
C GLN A 82 9.57 -11.94 -8.10
N GLU A 83 9.48 -11.43 -6.86
CA GLU A 83 10.17 -10.21 -6.47
C GLU A 83 11.69 -10.39 -6.47
N VAL A 84 12.20 -11.48 -5.93
CA VAL A 84 13.65 -11.76 -5.89
C VAL A 84 14.24 -11.94 -7.30
N ASP A 85 13.56 -12.71 -8.15
CA ASP A 85 14.01 -12.92 -9.52
C ASP A 85 13.94 -11.64 -10.36
N THR A 86 12.88 -10.82 -10.15
CA THR A 86 12.74 -9.51 -10.79
C THR A 86 13.84 -8.54 -10.35
N ALA A 87 14.12 -8.47 -9.04
CA ALA A 87 15.20 -7.65 -8.50
C ALA A 87 16.56 -8.05 -9.08
N ARG A 88 16.87 -9.34 -9.08
CA ARG A 88 18.12 -9.88 -9.63
C ARG A 88 18.27 -9.52 -11.11
N THR A 89 17.25 -9.77 -11.92
CA THR A 89 17.27 -9.44 -13.36
C THR A 89 17.45 -7.95 -13.60
N ALA A 90 16.79 -7.10 -12.78
CA ALA A 90 16.94 -5.65 -12.89
C ALA A 90 18.38 -5.20 -12.55
N VAL A 91 19.00 -5.77 -11.51
CA VAL A 91 20.41 -5.51 -11.14
C VAL A 91 21.36 -5.93 -12.26
N GLU A 92 21.18 -7.13 -12.81
CA GLU A 92 21.95 -7.63 -13.95
C GLU A 92 21.78 -6.75 -15.21
N SER A 93 20.65 -6.06 -15.33
CA SER A 93 20.35 -5.11 -16.43
C SER A 93 20.86 -3.69 -16.18
N GLY A 94 21.50 -3.43 -15.01
CA GLY A 94 22.16 -2.16 -14.71
C GLY A 94 21.44 -1.25 -13.73
N VAL A 95 20.31 -1.67 -13.12
CA VAL A 95 19.64 -0.93 -12.03
C VAL A 95 20.56 -0.83 -10.82
N LYS A 96 20.70 0.36 -10.26
CA LYS A 96 21.63 0.67 -9.16
C LYS A 96 20.96 0.94 -7.83
N HIS A 97 19.63 1.17 -7.82
CA HIS A 97 18.85 1.42 -6.61
C HIS A 97 17.49 0.77 -6.72
N ILE A 98 17.13 -0.07 -5.75
CA ILE A 98 15.81 -0.68 -5.61
C ILE A 98 15.10 -0.08 -4.40
N VAL A 99 13.95 0.55 -4.64
CA VAL A 99 12.99 0.90 -3.59
C VAL A 99 11.89 -0.15 -3.59
N LYS A 100 11.84 -0.96 -2.52
CA LYS A 100 10.88 -2.06 -2.39
C LYS A 100 9.79 -1.72 -1.39
N LEU A 101 8.53 -1.87 -1.81
CA LEU A 101 7.39 -1.83 -0.89
C LEU A 101 7.42 -3.08 0.00
N SER A 102 7.56 -2.88 1.28
CA SER A 102 7.61 -3.93 2.30
C SER A 102 6.43 -3.81 3.29
N SER A 103 6.58 -4.26 4.51
CA SER A 103 5.59 -4.18 5.58
C SER A 103 6.23 -3.77 6.90
N SER A 104 5.53 -2.99 7.73
CA SER A 104 6.00 -2.54 9.03
C SER A 104 6.33 -3.70 9.99
N ASP A 105 5.68 -4.84 9.83
CA ASP A 105 5.85 -6.04 10.64
C ASP A 105 6.81 -7.07 10.05
N ALA A 106 7.52 -6.74 8.95
CA ALA A 106 8.42 -7.67 8.25
C ALA A 106 9.44 -8.36 9.21
N GLU A 107 10.02 -7.63 10.16
CA GLU A 107 10.94 -8.22 11.15
C GLU A 107 10.25 -9.12 12.17
N LEU A 108 8.98 -8.87 12.47
CA LEU A 108 8.21 -9.61 13.46
C LEU A 108 7.76 -10.98 12.92
N ARG A 109 7.65 -11.13 11.60
CA ARG A 109 7.28 -12.37 10.90
C ARG A 109 6.00 -13.02 11.44
N ARG A 110 5.02 -12.21 11.84
CA ARG A 110 3.78 -12.71 12.47
C ARG A 110 2.73 -13.15 11.49
N SER A 111 2.71 -12.53 10.29
CA SER A 111 1.77 -12.84 9.21
C SER A 111 2.48 -13.50 8.03
N TYR A 112 1.71 -14.11 7.13
CA TYR A 112 2.25 -14.69 5.89
C TYR A 112 3.00 -13.63 5.05
N TRP A 113 2.42 -12.45 4.88
CA TRP A 113 3.08 -11.37 4.11
C TRP A 113 4.29 -10.80 4.84
N ALA A 114 4.28 -10.68 6.18
CA ALA A 114 5.46 -10.26 6.94
C ALA A 114 6.65 -11.19 6.70
N VAL A 115 6.42 -12.51 6.70
CA VAL A 115 7.45 -13.51 6.37
C VAL A 115 7.93 -13.34 4.94
N ALA A 116 7.01 -13.19 3.97
CA ALA A 116 7.36 -13.00 2.57
C ALA A 116 8.19 -11.73 2.35
N HIS A 117 7.77 -10.61 2.93
CA HIS A 117 8.50 -9.35 2.84
C HIS A 117 9.88 -9.42 3.48
N HIS A 118 10.00 -10.05 4.64
CA HIS A 118 11.30 -10.27 5.30
C HIS A 118 12.26 -11.08 4.42
N ASP A 119 11.79 -12.18 3.86
CA ASP A 119 12.62 -13.06 3.04
C ASP A 119 13.07 -12.34 1.74
N ILE A 120 12.21 -11.50 1.15
CA ILE A 120 12.55 -10.67 -0.02
C ILE A 120 13.59 -9.60 0.35
N GLU A 121 13.41 -8.89 1.47
CA GLU A 121 14.39 -7.91 1.96
C GLU A 121 15.76 -8.52 2.16
N LEU A 122 15.84 -9.68 2.83
CA LEU A 122 17.10 -10.40 3.02
C LEU A 122 17.77 -10.77 1.69
N ALA A 123 17.00 -11.22 0.72
CA ALA A 123 17.53 -11.59 -0.59
C ALA A 123 18.06 -10.38 -1.36
N ILE A 124 17.34 -9.25 -1.35
CA ILE A 124 17.77 -8.00 -2.02
C ILE A 124 19.00 -7.41 -1.33
N ALA A 125 19.05 -7.42 0.01
CA ALA A 125 20.19 -6.89 0.76
C ALA A 125 21.52 -7.66 0.52
N GLN A 126 21.44 -8.88 -0.03
CA GLN A 126 22.61 -9.67 -0.43
C GLN A 126 23.05 -9.42 -1.88
N MET A 127 22.31 -8.63 -2.67
CA MET A 127 22.67 -8.27 -4.02
C MET A 127 23.64 -7.08 -4.02
N ASP A 128 24.46 -6.96 -5.07
CA ASP A 128 25.33 -5.80 -5.28
C ASP A 128 24.52 -4.62 -5.87
N VAL A 129 23.64 -4.05 -5.05
CA VAL A 129 22.75 -2.95 -5.42
C VAL A 129 22.42 -2.11 -4.18
N GLY A 130 22.26 -0.81 -4.36
CA GLY A 130 21.66 0.03 -3.32
C GLY A 130 20.19 -0.27 -3.11
N TYR A 131 19.72 -0.28 -1.88
CA TYR A 131 18.32 -0.58 -1.59
C TYR A 131 17.71 0.34 -0.53
N SER A 132 16.39 0.50 -0.60
CA SER A 132 15.59 1.18 0.41
C SER A 132 14.28 0.42 0.59
N PHE A 133 14.05 -0.15 1.78
CA PHE A 133 12.81 -0.84 2.08
C PHE A 133 11.82 0.14 2.67
N VAL A 134 10.72 0.36 2.00
CA VAL A 134 9.60 1.18 2.46
C VAL A 134 8.65 0.27 3.21
N ARG A 135 8.59 0.38 4.54
CA ARG A 135 7.79 -0.45 5.43
C ARG A 135 6.56 0.33 5.93
N PRO A 136 5.47 0.39 5.16
CA PRO A 136 4.25 1.07 5.60
C PRO A 136 3.53 0.28 6.69
N ASN A 137 2.83 1.00 7.55
CA ASN A 137 1.79 0.45 8.40
C ASN A 137 0.48 0.36 7.61
N TYR A 138 -0.66 0.15 8.26
CA TYR A 138 -1.97 -0.05 7.64
C TYR A 138 -2.35 1.11 6.69
N PHE A 139 -2.83 0.77 5.50
CA PHE A 139 -3.24 1.78 4.52
C PHE A 139 -4.60 2.39 4.87
N MET A 140 -4.70 3.73 4.92
CA MET A 140 -5.97 4.41 5.18
C MET A 140 -7.05 4.04 4.18
N GLU A 141 -6.69 3.69 2.95
CA GLU A 141 -7.63 3.18 1.93
C GLU A 141 -8.32 1.88 2.35
N GLY A 142 -7.74 1.10 3.26
CA GLY A 142 -8.37 -0.10 3.82
C GLY A 142 -9.61 0.21 4.67
N PHE A 143 -9.70 1.41 5.22
CA PHE A 143 -10.90 1.83 5.95
C PHE A 143 -12.14 2.00 5.06
N LEU A 144 -11.96 2.17 3.74
CA LEU A 144 -13.06 2.29 2.80
C LEU A 144 -13.79 0.96 2.57
N ASP A 145 -13.15 -0.15 2.88
CA ASP A 145 -13.71 -1.49 2.72
C ASP A 145 -14.55 -1.93 3.94
N LEU A 146 -14.62 -1.09 4.99
CA LEU A 146 -15.25 -1.42 6.28
C LEU A 146 -16.69 -0.96 6.41
N PHE A 147 -17.23 -0.21 5.44
CA PHE A 147 -18.57 0.33 5.53
C PHE A 147 -19.64 -0.76 5.53
N LYS A 148 -20.59 -0.63 6.44
CA LYS A 148 -21.85 -1.36 6.47
C LYS A 148 -23.02 -0.38 6.49
N VAL A 149 -24.13 -0.79 5.93
CA VAL A 149 -25.39 -0.04 5.98
C VAL A 149 -26.47 -0.96 6.56
N GLY A 150 -27.13 -0.52 7.63
CA GLY A 150 -28.21 -1.29 8.28
C GLY A 150 -29.58 -1.00 7.68
N ASP A 151 -30.61 -1.77 8.11
CA ASP A 151 -32.02 -1.68 7.64
C ASP A 151 -32.62 -0.27 7.82
N SER A 152 -32.20 0.49 8.85
CA SER A 152 -32.62 1.86 9.12
C SER A 152 -31.86 2.92 8.31
N GLY A 153 -30.88 2.52 7.51
CA GLY A 153 -29.99 3.41 6.77
C GLY A 153 -28.81 3.92 7.58
N ASP A 154 -28.56 3.36 8.78
CA ASP A 154 -27.40 3.70 9.60
C ASP A 154 -26.11 3.25 8.91
N VAL A 155 -25.12 4.14 8.87
CA VAL A 155 -23.82 3.86 8.29
C VAL A 155 -22.81 3.58 9.38
N THR A 156 -22.13 2.44 9.31
CA THR A 156 -21.17 2.01 10.32
C THR A 156 -19.84 1.56 9.71
N LEU A 157 -18.77 1.61 10.52
CA LEU A 157 -17.52 0.89 10.30
C LEU A 157 -17.45 -0.25 11.33
N GLU A 158 -17.39 -1.50 10.86
CA GLU A 158 -17.54 -2.68 11.73
C GLU A 158 -16.29 -3.54 11.71
N VAL A 159 -15.48 -3.43 12.78
CA VAL A 159 -14.27 -4.24 12.98
C VAL A 159 -14.00 -4.47 14.46
N PRO A 160 -13.28 -5.55 14.84
CA PRO A 160 -13.01 -5.89 16.24
C PRO A 160 -11.81 -5.15 16.84
N ALA A 161 -11.72 -3.82 16.64
CA ALA A 161 -10.57 -3.03 17.06
C ALA A 161 -10.65 -2.50 18.51
N GLY A 162 -11.83 -2.58 19.16
CA GLY A 162 -12.04 -2.01 20.50
C GLY A 162 -11.76 -0.52 20.55
N ASP A 163 -11.05 -0.09 21.60
CA ASP A 163 -10.53 1.27 21.75
C ASP A 163 -9.06 1.40 21.29
N GLY A 164 -8.53 0.38 20.62
CA GLY A 164 -7.16 0.37 20.11
C GLY A 164 -6.92 1.42 19.04
N VAL A 165 -5.63 1.70 18.80
CA VAL A 165 -5.20 2.72 17.84
C VAL A 165 -4.12 2.17 16.91
N ILE A 166 -3.97 2.76 15.72
CA ILE A 166 -3.04 2.33 14.69
C ILE A 166 -2.42 3.53 13.96
N GLY A 167 -1.13 3.45 13.64
CA GLY A 167 -0.41 4.47 12.86
C GLY A 167 -0.66 4.34 11.35
N ALA A 168 -1.92 4.42 10.92
CA ALA A 168 -2.29 4.26 9.51
C ALA A 168 -1.71 5.35 8.61
N ILE A 169 -1.47 5.01 7.34
CA ILE A 169 -0.79 5.86 6.35
C ILE A 169 -1.59 5.96 5.05
N ASP A 170 -1.64 7.16 4.44
CA ASP A 170 -2.17 7.38 3.09
C ASP A 170 -1.19 6.81 2.04
N THR A 171 -1.68 6.08 1.06
CA THR A 171 -0.84 5.59 -0.06
C THR A 171 -0.21 6.73 -0.86
N TYR A 172 -0.75 7.93 -0.79
CA TYR A 172 -0.12 9.14 -1.31
C TYR A 172 1.26 9.37 -0.67
N ASP A 173 1.37 9.29 0.65
CA ASP A 173 2.62 9.53 1.37
C ASP A 173 3.63 8.39 1.13
N ILE A 174 3.16 7.15 0.95
CA ILE A 174 3.99 6.03 0.50
C ILE A 174 4.59 6.34 -0.88
N GLY A 175 3.77 6.87 -1.79
CA GLY A 175 4.19 7.29 -3.13
C GLY A 175 5.23 8.39 -3.08
N GLU A 176 5.00 9.44 -2.30
CA GLU A 176 5.91 10.58 -2.13
C GLU A 176 7.26 10.14 -1.53
N ALA A 177 7.26 9.34 -0.47
CA ALA A 177 8.47 8.84 0.16
C ALA A 177 9.27 7.93 -0.80
N SER A 178 8.61 6.99 -1.47
CA SER A 178 9.25 6.08 -2.43
C SER A 178 9.85 6.83 -3.62
N ALA A 179 9.13 7.81 -4.17
CA ALA A 179 9.61 8.63 -5.27
C ALA A 179 10.75 9.56 -4.87
N ALA A 180 10.73 10.12 -3.66
CA ALA A 180 11.80 10.94 -3.12
C ALA A 180 13.10 10.12 -2.97
N LEU A 181 13.04 8.91 -2.43
CA LEU A 181 14.16 7.99 -2.32
C LEU A 181 14.74 7.64 -3.69
N LEU A 182 13.89 7.35 -4.68
CA LEU A 182 14.36 7.05 -6.04
C LEU A 182 14.97 8.27 -6.71
N ALA A 183 14.34 9.44 -6.58
CA ALA A 183 14.79 10.67 -7.22
C ALA A 183 16.11 11.20 -6.62
N SER A 184 16.41 10.93 -5.35
CA SER A 184 17.68 11.29 -4.72
C SER A 184 18.87 10.53 -5.32
N GLY A 185 18.65 9.31 -5.80
CA GLY A 185 19.69 8.39 -6.22
C GLY A 185 20.57 7.86 -5.07
N GLU A 186 20.21 8.17 -3.83
CA GLU A 186 20.95 7.77 -2.62
C GLU A 186 20.17 6.69 -1.86
N PRO A 187 20.60 5.42 -1.91
CA PRO A 187 19.92 4.33 -1.20
C PRO A 187 20.15 4.43 0.31
N LEU A 188 19.14 4.09 1.09
CA LEU A 188 19.24 4.00 2.55
C LEU A 188 20.14 2.85 2.99
N ASN A 189 20.21 1.78 2.21
CA ASN A 189 20.77 0.47 2.59
C ASN A 189 20.20 -0.02 3.93
N SER A 190 18.93 0.27 4.15
CA SER A 190 18.15 0.00 5.34
C SER A 190 16.65 0.09 4.98
N HIS A 191 15.82 0.19 6.02
CA HIS A 191 14.38 0.44 5.87
C HIS A 191 13.98 1.82 6.40
N ALA A 192 12.85 2.31 5.89
CA ALA A 192 12.09 3.44 6.43
C ALA A 192 10.72 2.95 6.89
N LEU A 193 10.33 3.32 8.11
CA LEU A 193 9.02 3.01 8.66
C LEU A 193 8.02 4.10 8.27
N ILE A 194 7.04 3.77 7.46
CA ILE A 194 6.11 4.74 6.87
C ILE A 194 4.77 4.67 7.59
N THR A 195 4.53 5.66 8.45
CA THR A 195 3.31 5.78 9.26
C THR A 195 2.70 7.16 9.14
N GLY A 196 1.42 7.31 9.53
CA GLY A 196 0.84 8.61 9.80
C GLY A 196 1.57 9.36 10.91
N THR A 197 1.17 10.59 11.15
CA THR A 197 1.78 11.45 12.19
C THR A 197 1.34 11.09 13.61
N GLU A 198 0.30 10.27 13.76
CA GLU A 198 -0.28 9.87 15.04
C GLU A 198 -0.98 8.51 14.93
N ASN A 199 -1.12 7.82 16.06
CA ASN A 199 -1.98 6.65 16.16
C ASN A 199 -3.45 7.10 16.24
N ILE A 200 -4.31 6.51 15.41
CA ILE A 200 -5.72 6.87 15.28
C ILE A 200 -6.64 5.72 15.68
N SER A 201 -7.75 6.02 16.35
CA SER A 201 -8.79 5.04 16.67
C SER A 201 -9.84 4.95 15.57
N MET A 202 -10.58 3.84 15.51
CA MET A 202 -11.68 3.67 14.55
C MET A 202 -12.80 4.70 14.78
N LYS A 203 -13.01 5.16 16.02
CA LYS A 203 -13.94 6.28 16.32
C LYS A 203 -13.52 7.57 15.63
N ARG A 204 -12.22 7.86 15.58
CA ARG A 204 -11.70 9.04 14.88
C ARG A 204 -11.79 8.91 13.37
N VAL A 205 -11.55 7.71 12.83
CA VAL A 205 -11.76 7.42 11.39
C VAL A 205 -13.22 7.70 11.02
N ALA A 206 -14.17 7.16 11.78
CA ALA A 206 -15.61 7.36 11.56
C ALA A 206 -15.98 8.86 11.63
N ALA A 207 -15.46 9.61 12.61
CA ALA A 207 -15.69 11.05 12.72
C ALA A 207 -15.15 11.85 11.53
N ALA A 208 -13.93 11.55 11.06
CA ALA A 208 -13.33 12.19 9.89
C ALA A 208 -14.14 11.92 8.61
N PHE A 209 -14.61 10.69 8.45
CA PHE A 209 -15.43 10.31 7.29
C PHE A 209 -16.82 10.94 7.34
N SER A 210 -17.45 11.00 8.52
CA SER A 210 -18.73 11.70 8.73
C SER A 210 -18.66 13.17 8.29
N ALA A 211 -17.58 13.86 8.67
CA ALA A 211 -17.38 15.27 8.38
C ALA A 211 -17.39 15.58 6.86
N VAL A 212 -16.84 14.70 6.04
CA VAL A 212 -16.76 14.89 4.58
C VAL A 212 -17.94 14.28 3.82
N ALA A 213 -18.52 13.19 4.32
CA ALA A 213 -19.66 12.52 3.69
C ALA A 213 -20.98 13.27 3.90
N GLY A 214 -21.08 14.06 4.98
CA GLY A 214 -22.31 14.77 5.35
C GLY A 214 -23.39 13.86 5.92
N VAL A 215 -23.04 12.65 6.32
CA VAL A 215 -23.88 11.67 7.03
C VAL A 215 -23.18 11.21 8.29
N GLU A 216 -23.94 10.83 9.32
CA GLU A 216 -23.35 10.25 10.51
C GLU A 216 -22.81 8.85 10.23
N ILE A 217 -21.52 8.61 10.55
CA ILE A 217 -20.87 7.33 10.46
C ILE A 217 -20.38 6.97 11.86
N SER A 218 -20.79 5.83 12.36
CA SER A 218 -20.38 5.37 13.69
C SER A 218 -19.43 4.16 13.59
N TYR A 219 -18.61 3.97 14.60
CA TYR A 219 -17.80 2.78 14.77
C TYR A 219 -18.52 1.76 15.64
N VAL A 220 -18.60 0.53 15.20
CA VAL A 220 -19.14 -0.60 15.96
C VAL A 220 -18.04 -1.63 16.20
N ASP A 221 -17.75 -1.88 17.47
CA ASP A 221 -16.82 -2.93 17.87
C ASP A 221 -17.55 -4.27 17.83
N ILE A 222 -17.19 -5.11 16.85
CA ILE A 222 -17.80 -6.43 16.68
C ILE A 222 -16.93 -7.54 17.26
N ASN A 223 -17.47 -8.75 17.36
CA ASN A 223 -16.73 -9.91 17.81
C ASN A 223 -15.71 -10.36 16.74
N ALA A 224 -14.46 -10.65 17.13
CA ALA A 224 -13.41 -11.07 16.20
C ALA A 224 -13.77 -12.35 15.42
N GLY A 225 -14.43 -13.32 16.08
CA GLY A 225 -14.89 -14.55 15.41
C GLY A 225 -15.97 -14.29 14.35
N THR A 226 -16.88 -13.34 14.59
CA THR A 226 -17.89 -12.91 13.61
C THR A 226 -17.20 -12.24 12.42
N TYR A 227 -16.29 -11.31 12.67
CA TYR A 227 -15.56 -10.62 11.61
C TYR A 227 -14.76 -11.59 10.73
N ARG A 228 -14.04 -12.53 11.36
CA ARG A 228 -13.29 -13.56 10.65
C ARG A 228 -14.19 -14.43 9.76
N ALA A 229 -15.35 -14.85 10.28
CA ALA A 229 -16.30 -15.65 9.51
C ALA A 229 -16.85 -14.90 8.28
N GLU A 230 -17.07 -13.59 8.39
CA GLU A 230 -17.47 -12.74 7.24
C GLU A 230 -16.37 -12.65 6.19
N LEU A 231 -15.12 -12.48 6.61
CA LEU A 231 -13.97 -12.45 5.69
C LEU A 231 -13.76 -13.79 4.99
N GLU A 232 -13.94 -14.91 5.67
CA GLU A 232 -13.80 -16.26 5.09
C GLU A 232 -14.81 -16.54 3.96
N VAL A 233 -15.96 -15.90 4.00
CA VAL A 233 -16.97 -15.96 2.90
C VAL A 233 -16.49 -15.19 1.68
N GLN A 234 -15.75 -14.09 1.88
CA GLN A 234 -15.27 -13.22 0.80
C GLN A 234 -13.95 -13.75 0.19
N ASP A 235 -12.99 -14.07 1.03
CA ASP A 235 -11.67 -14.62 0.66
C ASP A 235 -11.07 -15.43 1.81
N SER A 236 -11.21 -16.73 1.77
CA SER A 236 -10.73 -17.64 2.82
C SER A 236 -9.19 -17.65 2.97
N ALA A 237 -8.44 -17.21 1.96
CA ALA A 237 -6.98 -17.28 1.99
C ALA A 237 -6.35 -16.17 2.85
N SER A 238 -6.96 -14.99 2.89
CA SER A 238 -6.45 -13.80 3.61
C SER A 238 -7.24 -13.48 4.89
N ALA A 239 -8.38 -14.13 5.12
CA ALA A 239 -9.29 -13.83 6.23
C ALA A 239 -8.62 -13.86 7.61
N GLY A 240 -7.74 -14.84 7.84
CA GLY A 240 -6.99 -14.96 9.09
C GLY A 240 -6.10 -13.75 9.34
N ASP A 241 -5.24 -13.45 8.39
CA ASP A 241 -4.26 -12.37 8.49
C ASP A 241 -4.94 -10.99 8.63
N ILE A 242 -6.04 -10.73 7.89
CA ILE A 242 -6.81 -9.48 8.01
C ILE A 242 -7.47 -9.36 9.39
N SER A 243 -8.04 -10.46 9.91
CA SER A 243 -8.62 -10.47 11.26
C SER A 243 -7.56 -10.19 12.33
N ASP A 244 -6.37 -10.77 12.19
CA ASP A 244 -5.27 -10.63 13.14
C ASP A 244 -4.77 -9.17 13.23
N ILE A 245 -4.84 -8.39 12.14
CA ILE A 245 -4.52 -6.94 12.17
C ILE A 245 -5.38 -6.21 13.21
N TYR A 246 -6.69 -6.46 13.26
CA TYR A 246 -7.56 -5.79 14.22
C TYR A 246 -7.41 -6.32 15.66
N GLU A 247 -6.97 -7.55 15.83
CA GLU A 247 -6.55 -8.05 17.15
C GLU A 247 -5.27 -7.35 17.63
N GLU A 248 -4.32 -7.09 16.74
CA GLU A 248 -3.13 -6.27 17.04
C GLU A 248 -3.50 -4.83 17.38
N VAL A 249 -4.45 -4.23 16.68
CA VAL A 249 -4.99 -2.90 17.02
C VAL A 249 -5.60 -2.93 18.42
N ARG A 250 -6.48 -3.88 18.72
CA ARG A 250 -7.15 -4.04 20.02
C ARG A 250 -6.16 -4.22 21.17
N SER A 251 -5.08 -4.98 20.94
CA SER A 251 -4.05 -5.25 21.96
C SER A 251 -3.02 -4.13 22.14
N GLY A 252 -3.03 -3.11 21.28
CA GLY A 252 -2.04 -2.02 21.25
C GLY A 252 -0.72 -2.39 20.57
N THR A 253 -0.60 -3.57 19.97
CA THR A 253 0.63 -3.97 19.26
C THR A 253 0.77 -3.35 17.88
N ALA A 254 -0.29 -2.74 17.36
CA ALA A 254 -0.30 -1.97 16.12
C ALA A 254 0.09 -0.50 16.30
N GLU A 255 0.33 -0.06 17.53
CA GLU A 255 0.80 1.31 17.84
C GLU A 255 2.22 1.50 17.33
N MET A 256 2.37 2.35 16.31
CA MET A 256 3.65 2.55 15.66
C MET A 256 3.69 3.91 14.95
N ILE A 257 4.61 4.78 15.36
CA ILE A 257 4.80 6.11 14.77
C ILE A 257 6.27 6.32 14.41
N SER A 258 6.51 6.83 13.21
CA SER A 258 7.80 7.27 12.72
C SER A 258 7.71 8.69 12.14
N LYS A 259 8.87 9.33 12.03
CA LYS A 259 9.06 10.59 11.29
C LYS A 259 9.70 10.40 9.92
N ASP A 260 9.85 9.16 9.46
CA ASP A 260 10.59 8.87 8.24
C ASP A 260 9.96 9.50 7.00
N VAL A 261 8.62 9.62 6.94
CA VAL A 261 7.95 10.36 5.84
C VAL A 261 8.45 11.81 5.80
N GLU A 262 8.42 12.52 6.93
CA GLU A 262 8.86 13.91 7.02
C GLU A 262 10.37 14.04 6.74
N LEU A 263 11.20 13.13 7.24
CA LEU A 263 12.65 13.12 7.01
C LEU A 263 13.01 12.90 5.53
N ILE A 264 12.27 12.05 4.83
CA ILE A 264 12.50 11.71 3.43
C ILE A 264 11.92 12.78 2.48
N THR A 265 10.71 13.28 2.78
CA THR A 265 9.96 14.15 1.84
C THR A 265 10.07 15.63 2.18
N GLY A 266 10.47 15.99 3.42
CA GLY A 266 10.42 17.33 3.96
C GLY A 266 9.01 17.79 4.39
N THR A 267 8.01 16.91 4.31
CA THR A 267 6.61 17.21 4.64
C THR A 267 6.04 16.12 5.53
N PRO A 268 5.33 16.45 6.62
CA PRO A 268 4.66 15.44 7.45
C PRO A 268 3.66 14.61 6.66
N ALA A 269 3.48 13.36 7.04
CA ALA A 269 2.43 12.50 6.49
C ALA A 269 1.04 13.10 6.71
N ARG A 270 0.09 12.81 5.84
CA ARG A 270 -1.30 13.27 5.94
C ARG A 270 -1.99 12.71 7.19
N SER A 271 -2.80 13.56 7.82
CA SER A 271 -3.73 13.10 8.86
C SER A 271 -4.93 12.38 8.25
N ILE A 272 -5.73 11.68 9.09
CA ILE A 272 -6.96 11.05 8.65
C ILE A 272 -7.98 12.05 8.09
N GLU A 273 -8.01 13.28 8.61
CA GLU A 273 -8.87 14.34 8.13
C GLU A 273 -8.44 14.82 6.73
N GLN A 274 -7.13 14.96 6.49
CA GLN A 274 -6.59 15.32 5.17
C GLN A 274 -6.82 14.19 4.16
N PHE A 275 -6.67 12.94 4.58
CA PHE A 275 -7.04 11.77 3.77
C PHE A 275 -8.52 11.79 3.41
N ALA A 276 -9.41 11.99 4.39
CA ALA A 276 -10.85 12.02 4.19
C ALA A 276 -11.26 13.12 3.20
N GLU A 277 -10.70 14.33 3.33
CA GLU A 277 -10.99 15.44 2.41
C GLU A 277 -10.51 15.12 0.99
N ALA A 278 -9.29 14.59 0.83
CA ALA A 278 -8.74 14.22 -0.46
C ALA A 278 -9.49 13.06 -1.15
N ASN A 279 -10.12 12.19 -0.35
CA ASN A 279 -10.82 10.99 -0.83
C ASN A 279 -12.34 11.05 -0.64
N LYS A 280 -12.93 12.24 -0.47
CA LYS A 280 -14.37 12.45 -0.25
C LYS A 280 -15.27 11.65 -1.21
N ASN A 281 -14.98 11.70 -2.50
CA ASN A 281 -15.78 10.99 -3.50
C ASN A 281 -15.67 9.45 -3.34
N ALA A 282 -14.50 8.93 -2.99
CA ALA A 282 -14.30 7.51 -2.73
C ALA A 282 -15.06 7.04 -1.48
N ILE A 283 -15.09 7.87 -0.41
CA ILE A 283 -15.86 7.61 0.81
C ILE A 283 -17.36 7.54 0.48
N ILE A 284 -17.89 8.54 -0.25
CA ILE A 284 -19.31 8.55 -0.65
C ILE A 284 -19.65 7.33 -1.52
N GLN A 285 -18.77 6.97 -2.45
CA GLN A 285 -18.96 5.79 -3.30
C GLN A 285 -18.90 4.48 -2.49
N ALA A 286 -18.02 4.36 -1.51
CA ALA A 286 -17.92 3.19 -0.64
C ALA A 286 -19.21 3.00 0.18
N ILE A 287 -19.78 4.08 0.74
CA ILE A 287 -21.08 4.06 1.43
C ILE A 287 -22.20 3.61 0.47
N ALA A 288 -22.25 4.17 -0.75
CA ALA A 288 -23.25 3.79 -1.74
C ALA A 288 -23.14 2.32 -2.16
N SER A 289 -21.90 1.80 -2.27
CA SER A 289 -21.65 0.39 -2.58
C SER A 289 -22.11 -0.54 -1.44
N ALA A 290 -21.88 -0.14 -0.19
CA ALA A 290 -22.34 -0.88 0.99
C ALA A 290 -23.88 -0.92 1.06
N SER A 291 -24.55 0.19 0.74
CA SER A 291 -26.02 0.25 0.66
C SER A 291 -26.58 -0.69 -0.41
N ALA A 292 -26.00 -0.68 -1.61
CA ALA A 292 -26.42 -1.55 -2.70
C ALA A 292 -26.20 -3.05 -2.38
N ALA A 293 -25.14 -3.39 -1.64
CA ALA A 293 -24.89 -4.75 -1.18
C ALA A 293 -25.92 -5.20 -0.14
N HIS A 294 -26.34 -4.30 0.76
CA HIS A 294 -27.40 -4.56 1.75
C HIS A 294 -28.76 -4.82 1.08
N ASP A 295 -29.15 -4.00 0.10
CA ASP A 295 -30.43 -4.13 -0.62
C ASP A 295 -30.52 -5.42 -1.44
N ALA A 296 -29.41 -6.11 -1.72
CA ALA A 296 -29.33 -7.33 -2.50
C ALA A 296 -29.42 -8.62 -1.67
N THR A 297 -29.37 -8.52 -0.33
CA THR A 297 -29.44 -9.65 0.62
C THR A 297 -30.81 -9.80 1.24
#